data_efe7f5b78f29b25f6b5f89af547c3889
#
_entry.id   efe7f5b78f29b25f6b5f89af547c3889
#
_cell.length_a   1.000
_cell.length_b   1.000
_cell.length_c   1.000
_cell.angle_alpha   90.00
_cell.angle_beta   90.00
_cell.angle_gamma   90.00
#
_symmetry.space_group_name_H-M   'P 1'
#
loop_
_entity.id
_entity.type
_entity.pdbx_description
1 polymer ?
#
loop_
_entity_poly.entity_id
_entity_poly.type
_entity_poly.pdbx_seq_one_letter_code
_entity_poly.pdbx_strand_id
1 'polypeptide(L)'
;MRLFLLFLLAVFAFFQTAAGNTGDDLRAFFARAAAGEPVTAVALGGSITQGGRAWVDPWLKETFPKSRVSIFNAGISGTGSHLGIFRIGRNVIALQPDLVLIEYAVNDGGLSDEDAVRYLESMVVRLKRLPRPPAIVFIETAARTGSIRHRHEKVAAHYNLVNIDLQVRLDEYLKTTGTPWEKLMSDDVHPNAAGYRLYWDWIAEALTPYLPQDGVPAPAPTPATLPKPLSAKPLILDGKMIPLSGLSAPGWKEESTLSTWYDRVFLGTLASSRPPAPLELHAHGTELGLFYILDRTAGSFRASVDGRTFAHVNCDIRNGYGYQLFGKELEPRLHKLLIRPLSDQPVKLGYLLVAGDTAAAAGLAPQGPVNDELLANFKWTPVPASGWQWAGPFGGETLAWPSPDFQTRFAPETTEETEWKAVPPTEGETIDFGKLTGRHDRGVCYARTTLKSKGGKILLGVKADYFVKLWINGKLAVTLDGPHGGASHPVCVRTELKPGDNEIVAKIHSGSQGFSFGLLLEDDLAQTLSDEVVFQ
;
A
#
# COMPACT_ATOMS: atom_id res chain seq x y z
N MET A 1 -51.85 12.91 -50.85
CA MET A 1 -51.57 13.47 -49.53
C MET A 1 -51.49 12.35 -48.49
N ARG A 2 -50.55 11.41 -48.68
CA ARG A 2 -50.25 10.31 -47.73
C ARG A 2 -48.88 9.72 -48.09
N LEU A 3 -47.79 10.53 -47.98
CA LEU A 3 -46.42 10.07 -48.19
C LEU A 3 -45.38 10.96 -47.53
N PHE A 4 -45.69 11.56 -46.39
CA PHE A 4 -44.74 12.46 -45.71
C PHE A 4 -44.69 12.28 -44.18
N LEU A 5 -45.07 11.09 -43.65
CA LEU A 5 -45.09 10.85 -42.19
C LEU A 5 -44.34 9.58 -41.77
N LEU A 6 -43.36 9.12 -42.53
CA LEU A 6 -42.60 7.91 -42.21
C LEU A 6 -41.08 8.12 -42.18
N PHE A 7 -40.60 9.36 -42.13
CA PHE A 7 -39.14 9.68 -42.12
C PHE A 7 -38.65 10.41 -40.87
N LEU A 8 -39.47 10.53 -39.82
CA LEU A 8 -39.08 11.24 -38.58
C LEU A 8 -39.04 10.36 -37.34
N LEU A 9 -39.07 9.01 -37.47
CA LEU A 9 -38.95 8.06 -36.36
C LEU A 9 -37.71 7.18 -36.38
N ALA A 10 -36.72 7.49 -37.24
CA ALA A 10 -35.50 6.66 -37.38
C ALA A 10 -34.21 7.38 -36.96
N VAL A 11 -34.24 8.53 -36.25
CA VAL A 11 -33.04 9.28 -35.84
C VAL A 11 -32.89 9.40 -34.32
N PHE A 12 -33.77 8.81 -33.51
CA PHE A 12 -33.66 8.85 -32.05
C PHE A 12 -33.27 7.52 -31.39
N ALA A 13 -32.64 6.62 -32.12
CA ALA A 13 -32.15 5.38 -31.56
C ALA A 13 -30.68 5.18 -31.97
N PHE A 14 -29.75 5.92 -31.40
CA PHE A 14 -28.33 5.54 -31.33
C PHE A 14 -27.52 6.60 -30.60
N PHE A 15 -27.77 6.78 -29.30
CA PHE A 15 -26.78 7.20 -28.33
C PHE A 15 -27.16 6.62 -26.94
N GLN A 16 -27.42 5.33 -26.89
CA GLN A 16 -27.14 4.58 -25.69
C GLN A 16 -25.65 4.21 -25.79
N THR A 17 -24.79 5.07 -25.25
CA THR A 17 -23.45 4.64 -24.86
C THR A 17 -23.66 3.45 -23.95
N ALA A 18 -23.16 2.28 -24.37
CA ALA A 18 -23.21 1.07 -23.58
C ALA A 18 -22.39 1.34 -22.29
N ALA A 19 -23.07 1.78 -21.24
CA ALA A 19 -22.54 1.66 -19.90
C ALA A 19 -22.42 0.14 -19.67
N GLY A 20 -21.19 -0.38 -19.53
CA GLY A 20 -20.98 -1.79 -19.22
C GLY A 20 -21.76 -2.18 -17.96
N ASN A 21 -22.13 -3.44 -17.83
CA ASN A 21 -22.82 -3.91 -16.65
C ASN A 21 -21.90 -3.82 -15.42
N THR A 22 -22.48 -3.57 -14.24
CA THR A 22 -21.72 -3.58 -12.98
C THR A 22 -20.94 -4.87 -12.85
N GLY A 23 -19.63 -4.76 -12.63
CA GLY A 23 -18.74 -5.89 -12.46
C GLY A 23 -18.19 -6.52 -13.74
N ASP A 24 -18.42 -5.97 -14.93
CA ASP A 24 -17.84 -6.51 -16.18
C ASP A 24 -16.31 -6.51 -16.14
N ASP A 25 -15.68 -5.45 -15.60
CA ASP A 25 -14.23 -5.41 -15.40
C ASP A 25 -13.76 -6.53 -14.46
N LEU A 26 -14.56 -6.84 -13.43
CA LEU A 26 -14.28 -7.92 -12.47
C LEU A 26 -14.44 -9.30 -13.12
N ARG A 27 -15.45 -9.50 -13.97
CA ARG A 27 -15.61 -10.73 -14.76
C ARG A 27 -14.44 -10.93 -15.72
N ALA A 28 -13.98 -9.86 -16.38
CA ALA A 28 -12.82 -9.92 -17.25
C ALA A 28 -11.52 -10.26 -16.48
N PHE A 29 -11.35 -9.70 -15.27
CA PHE A 29 -10.25 -10.07 -14.37
C PHE A 29 -10.27 -11.56 -14.01
N PHE A 30 -11.39 -12.08 -13.55
CA PHE A 30 -11.52 -13.49 -13.17
C PHE A 30 -11.37 -14.45 -14.37
N ALA A 31 -11.84 -14.06 -15.55
CA ALA A 31 -11.65 -14.85 -16.75
C ALA A 31 -10.17 -15.01 -17.14
N ARG A 32 -9.37 -13.95 -17.01
CA ARG A 32 -7.93 -13.99 -17.22
C ARG A 32 -7.23 -14.89 -16.18
N ALA A 33 -7.59 -14.77 -14.92
CA ALA A 33 -7.07 -15.64 -13.87
C ALA A 33 -7.44 -17.11 -14.11
N ALA A 34 -8.68 -17.41 -14.53
CA ALA A 34 -9.13 -18.76 -14.87
C ALA A 34 -8.40 -19.33 -16.10
N ALA A 35 -8.02 -18.48 -17.06
CA ALA A 35 -7.19 -18.86 -18.20
C ALA A 35 -5.72 -19.14 -17.85
N GLY A 36 -5.31 -18.93 -16.58
CA GLY A 36 -3.96 -19.12 -16.09
C GLY A 36 -3.02 -17.93 -16.37
N GLU A 37 -3.55 -16.78 -16.79
CA GLU A 37 -2.74 -15.58 -16.95
C GLU A 37 -2.27 -15.05 -15.60
N PRO A 38 -1.04 -14.49 -15.51
CA PRO A 38 -0.62 -13.77 -14.31
C PRO A 38 -1.53 -12.60 -14.02
N VAL A 39 -1.95 -12.45 -12.76
CA VAL A 39 -2.81 -11.34 -12.32
C VAL A 39 -2.31 -10.73 -11.02
N THR A 40 -2.53 -9.42 -10.87
CA THR A 40 -2.12 -8.65 -9.71
C THR A 40 -3.34 -8.00 -9.04
N ALA A 41 -3.53 -8.28 -7.74
CA ALA A 41 -4.54 -7.65 -6.90
C ALA A 41 -3.88 -6.76 -5.84
N VAL A 42 -4.41 -5.57 -5.62
CA VAL A 42 -3.90 -4.61 -4.62
C VAL A 42 -5.05 -4.12 -3.74
N ALA A 43 -4.87 -4.21 -2.41
CA ALA A 43 -5.81 -3.62 -1.45
C ALA A 43 -5.25 -2.30 -0.92
N LEU A 44 -6.00 -1.22 -1.07
CA LEU A 44 -5.68 0.13 -0.61
C LEU A 44 -6.65 0.54 0.50
N GLY A 45 -6.13 0.93 1.67
CA GLY A 45 -7.01 1.29 2.78
C GLY A 45 -6.28 1.69 4.06
N GLY A 46 -7.02 1.69 5.17
CA GLY A 46 -6.53 2.04 6.49
C GLY A 46 -6.04 0.84 7.30
N SER A 47 -6.23 0.90 8.63
CA SER A 47 -5.83 -0.16 9.58
C SER A 47 -6.58 -1.46 9.36
N ILE A 48 -7.84 -1.39 8.97
CA ILE A 48 -8.66 -2.58 8.77
C ILE A 48 -8.19 -3.33 7.52
N THR A 49 -7.88 -2.63 6.43
CA THR A 49 -7.20 -3.21 5.27
C THR A 49 -5.82 -3.76 5.64
N GLN A 50 -5.06 -3.04 6.45
CA GLN A 50 -3.75 -3.48 6.92
C GLN A 50 -3.82 -4.85 7.60
N GLY A 51 -4.84 -5.12 8.42
CA GLY A 51 -5.12 -6.40 9.04
C GLY A 51 -5.82 -7.42 8.13
N GLY A 52 -6.33 -7.03 6.97
CA GLY A 52 -7.33 -7.77 6.18
C GLY A 52 -6.82 -8.73 5.10
N ARG A 53 -5.55 -9.15 5.08
CA ARG A 53 -4.93 -10.03 4.05
C ARG A 53 -5.20 -9.58 2.62
N ALA A 54 -5.16 -8.28 2.37
CA ALA A 54 -5.58 -7.71 1.10
C ALA A 54 -6.97 -8.21 0.65
N TRP A 55 -7.82 -8.63 1.59
CA TRP A 55 -9.21 -9.06 1.46
C TRP A 55 -9.45 -10.38 0.71
N VAL A 56 -8.61 -10.70 -0.24
CA VAL A 56 -8.81 -11.81 -1.18
C VAL A 56 -7.73 -12.92 -1.09
N ASP A 57 -6.72 -12.76 -0.24
CA ASP A 57 -5.75 -13.81 0.04
C ASP A 57 -6.18 -14.63 1.28
N PRO A 58 -6.26 -15.96 1.24
CA PRO A 58 -5.79 -16.87 0.17
C PRO A 58 -6.83 -17.23 -0.90
N TRP A 59 -8.11 -16.84 -0.72
CA TRP A 59 -9.22 -17.24 -1.56
C TRP A 59 -8.93 -17.14 -3.08
N LEU A 60 -8.34 -16.03 -3.52
CA LEU A 60 -8.05 -15.82 -4.95
C LEU A 60 -7.02 -16.82 -5.49
N LYS A 61 -6.01 -17.16 -4.69
CA LYS A 61 -4.98 -18.17 -5.06
C LYS A 61 -5.56 -19.59 -5.11
N GLU A 62 -6.46 -19.90 -4.17
CA GLU A 62 -7.14 -21.19 -4.09
C GLU A 62 -8.14 -21.37 -5.22
N THR A 63 -8.84 -20.30 -5.60
CA THR A 63 -9.82 -20.30 -6.71
C THR A 63 -9.13 -20.46 -8.07
N PHE A 64 -7.94 -19.89 -8.24
CA PHE A 64 -7.21 -19.90 -9.52
C PHE A 64 -5.81 -20.51 -9.41
N PRO A 65 -5.69 -21.82 -9.10
CA PRO A 65 -4.41 -22.46 -8.84
C PRO A 65 -3.49 -22.54 -10.07
N LYS A 66 -4.02 -22.30 -11.27
CA LYS A 66 -3.23 -22.27 -12.52
C LYS A 66 -2.66 -20.88 -12.82
N SER A 67 -3.18 -19.84 -12.20
CA SER A 67 -2.71 -18.47 -12.38
C SER A 67 -1.61 -18.13 -11.37
N ARG A 68 -0.60 -17.38 -11.81
CA ARG A 68 0.32 -16.72 -10.88
C ARG A 68 -0.37 -15.48 -10.32
N VAL A 69 -0.99 -15.64 -9.15
CA VAL A 69 -1.70 -14.56 -8.48
C VAL A 69 -0.75 -13.82 -7.54
N SER A 70 -0.48 -12.55 -7.83
CA SER A 70 0.24 -11.62 -6.96
C SER A 70 -0.75 -10.79 -6.17
N ILE A 71 -0.66 -10.78 -4.84
CA ILE A 71 -1.57 -10.04 -3.97
C ILE A 71 -0.78 -9.12 -3.06
N PHE A 72 -1.20 -7.85 -3.01
CA PHE A 72 -0.48 -6.80 -2.32
C PHE A 72 -1.39 -6.03 -1.36
N ASN A 73 -0.93 -5.89 -0.12
CA ASN A 73 -1.65 -5.13 0.90
C ASN A 73 -1.03 -3.74 1.08
N ALA A 74 -1.69 -2.73 0.57
CA ALA A 74 -1.32 -1.32 0.70
C ALA A 74 -2.11 -0.60 1.82
N GLY A 75 -2.53 -1.31 2.85
CA GLY A 75 -3.15 -0.72 4.04
C GLY A 75 -2.12 0.03 4.89
N ILE A 76 -2.45 1.25 5.34
CA ILE A 76 -1.65 2.02 6.31
C ILE A 76 -2.58 2.50 7.42
N SER A 77 -2.33 2.05 8.66
CA SER A 77 -3.15 2.36 9.83
C SER A 77 -3.42 3.85 10.00
N GLY A 78 -4.67 4.21 10.36
CA GLY A 78 -5.03 5.60 10.67
C GLY A 78 -5.02 6.55 9.48
N THR A 79 -5.01 6.04 8.25
CA THR A 79 -5.03 6.87 7.05
C THR A 79 -6.32 6.73 6.26
N GLY A 80 -6.85 7.85 5.79
CA GLY A 80 -8.05 7.93 4.96
C GLY A 80 -7.74 8.19 3.48
N SER A 81 -8.81 8.36 2.70
CA SER A 81 -8.72 8.62 1.25
C SER A 81 -7.91 9.87 0.90
N HIS A 82 -7.89 10.87 1.79
CA HIS A 82 -7.16 12.13 1.62
C HIS A 82 -5.62 11.98 1.70
N LEU A 83 -5.08 10.89 2.28
CA LEU A 83 -3.70 10.48 2.07
C LEU A 83 -3.63 9.45 0.93
N GLY A 84 -4.66 8.62 0.78
CA GLY A 84 -4.76 7.60 -0.25
C GLY A 84 -4.46 8.12 -1.64
N ILE A 85 -5.03 9.30 -1.99
CA ILE A 85 -4.86 9.89 -3.32
C ILE A 85 -3.42 10.32 -3.64
N PHE A 86 -2.62 10.68 -2.62
CA PHE A 86 -1.22 11.04 -2.81
C PHE A 86 -0.33 9.79 -2.90
N ARG A 87 -0.72 8.68 -2.27
CA ARG A 87 0.07 7.44 -2.24
C ARG A 87 -0.36 6.39 -3.28
N ILE A 88 -1.51 6.56 -3.95
CA ILE A 88 -2.03 5.58 -4.91
C ILE A 88 -1.07 5.35 -6.09
N GLY A 89 -0.35 6.38 -6.55
CA GLY A 89 0.68 6.24 -7.60
C GLY A 89 1.73 5.21 -7.20
N ARG A 90 2.29 5.40 -6.02
CA ARG A 90 3.36 4.57 -5.47
C ARG A 90 2.88 3.19 -5.03
N ASN A 91 1.80 3.12 -4.25
CA ASN A 91 1.41 1.89 -3.56
C ASN A 91 0.44 1.01 -4.37
N VAL A 92 -0.07 1.50 -5.49
CA VAL A 92 -1.05 0.79 -6.32
C VAL A 92 -0.67 0.81 -7.80
N ILE A 93 -0.60 2.00 -8.43
CA ILE A 93 -0.47 2.13 -9.89
C ILE A 93 0.86 1.56 -10.39
N ALA A 94 1.95 1.78 -9.66
CA ALA A 94 3.27 1.27 -10.02
C ALA A 94 3.33 -0.28 -10.08
N LEU A 95 2.40 -0.98 -9.43
CA LEU A 95 2.27 -2.43 -9.48
C LEU A 95 1.51 -2.94 -10.70
N GLN A 96 0.99 -2.03 -11.54
CA GLN A 96 0.18 -2.38 -12.70
C GLN A 96 -0.96 -3.36 -12.34
N PRO A 97 -1.84 -3.00 -11.37
CA PRO A 97 -2.84 -3.91 -10.85
C PRO A 97 -3.89 -4.28 -11.91
N ASP A 98 -4.39 -5.50 -11.82
CA ASP A 98 -5.56 -5.98 -12.57
C ASP A 98 -6.85 -5.88 -11.72
N LEU A 99 -6.69 -5.86 -10.38
CA LEU A 99 -7.77 -5.66 -9.40
C LEU A 99 -7.30 -4.71 -8.31
N VAL A 100 -8.13 -3.72 -7.97
CA VAL A 100 -7.90 -2.82 -6.82
C VAL A 100 -9.10 -2.87 -5.88
N LEU A 101 -8.85 -3.17 -4.60
CA LEU A 101 -9.86 -3.13 -3.54
C LEU A 101 -9.60 -1.88 -2.69
N ILE A 102 -10.59 -1.04 -2.51
CA ILE A 102 -10.47 0.25 -1.79
C ILE A 102 -11.37 0.25 -0.56
N GLU A 103 -10.78 0.52 0.62
CA GLU A 103 -11.46 0.57 1.90
C GLU A 103 -11.04 1.83 2.69
N TYR A 104 -11.97 2.77 2.86
CA TYR A 104 -11.75 3.99 3.64
C TYR A 104 -12.98 4.47 4.41
N ALA A 105 -14.10 3.72 4.38
CA ALA A 105 -15.36 4.16 4.95
C ALA A 105 -15.30 4.55 6.44
N VAL A 106 -14.46 3.87 7.20
CA VAL A 106 -14.23 4.20 8.62
C VAL A 106 -13.27 5.38 8.77
N ASN A 107 -12.16 5.38 8.05
CA ASN A 107 -11.11 6.39 8.20
C ASN A 107 -11.51 7.77 7.67
N ASP A 108 -12.44 7.84 6.73
CA ASP A 108 -12.94 9.10 6.16
C ASP A 108 -13.99 9.79 7.04
N GLY A 109 -14.29 9.23 8.22
CA GLY A 109 -15.30 9.77 9.16
C GLY A 109 -15.13 11.25 9.51
N GLY A 110 -13.91 11.74 9.52
CA GLY A 110 -13.59 13.14 9.80
C GLY A 110 -13.64 14.09 8.59
N LEU A 111 -13.86 13.57 7.37
CA LEU A 111 -13.94 14.39 6.16
C LEU A 111 -15.36 14.94 5.95
N SER A 112 -15.47 16.06 5.23
CA SER A 112 -16.75 16.47 4.66
C SER A 112 -17.18 15.50 3.55
N ASP A 113 -18.49 15.46 3.26
CA ASP A 113 -19.02 14.62 2.16
C ASP A 113 -18.38 14.99 0.81
N GLU A 114 -18.20 16.28 0.58
CA GLU A 114 -17.59 16.78 -0.65
C GLU A 114 -16.13 16.33 -0.78
N ASP A 115 -15.32 16.48 0.27
CA ASP A 115 -13.92 16.09 0.25
C ASP A 115 -13.75 14.56 0.15
N ALA A 116 -14.55 13.77 0.88
CA ALA A 116 -14.48 12.30 0.80
C ALA A 116 -14.85 11.81 -0.61
N VAL A 117 -15.95 12.33 -1.19
CA VAL A 117 -16.35 12.01 -2.57
C VAL A 117 -15.25 12.43 -3.54
N ARG A 118 -14.68 13.63 -3.41
CA ARG A 118 -13.60 14.14 -4.27
C ARG A 118 -12.38 13.22 -4.26
N TYR A 119 -11.90 12.81 -3.08
CA TYR A 119 -10.71 11.97 -2.97
C TYR A 119 -10.97 10.55 -3.51
N LEU A 120 -12.09 9.95 -3.19
CA LEU A 120 -12.47 8.63 -3.69
C LEU A 120 -12.65 8.64 -5.22
N GLU A 121 -13.39 9.60 -5.72
CA GLU A 121 -13.62 9.79 -7.16
C GLU A 121 -12.32 10.04 -7.92
N SER A 122 -11.42 10.85 -7.35
CA SER A 122 -10.09 11.08 -7.92
C SER A 122 -9.29 9.79 -8.08
N MET A 123 -9.33 8.90 -7.08
CA MET A 123 -8.68 7.59 -7.16
C MET A 123 -9.30 6.71 -8.25
N VAL A 124 -10.63 6.65 -8.31
CA VAL A 124 -11.35 5.87 -9.34
C VAL A 124 -11.02 6.37 -10.75
N VAL A 125 -11.12 7.67 -10.97
CA VAL A 125 -10.83 8.27 -12.29
C VAL A 125 -9.38 8.05 -12.68
N ARG A 126 -8.45 8.18 -11.73
CA ARG A 126 -7.03 7.95 -11.96
C ARG A 126 -6.75 6.51 -12.38
N LEU A 127 -7.36 5.52 -11.71
CA LEU A 127 -7.24 4.11 -12.06
C LEU A 127 -7.90 3.78 -13.41
N LYS A 128 -9.11 4.31 -13.65
CA LYS A 128 -9.85 4.09 -14.91
C LYS A 128 -9.17 4.73 -16.13
N ARG A 129 -8.28 5.71 -15.96
CA ARG A 129 -7.50 6.35 -17.04
C ARG A 129 -6.18 5.64 -17.35
N LEU A 130 -5.84 4.60 -16.64
CA LEU A 130 -4.64 3.82 -16.97
C LEU A 130 -4.78 3.15 -18.35
N PRO A 131 -3.68 2.90 -19.06
CA PRO A 131 -3.70 2.17 -20.33
C PRO A 131 -4.34 0.77 -20.24
N ARG A 132 -4.22 0.14 -19.07
CA ARG A 132 -4.91 -1.08 -18.66
C ARG A 132 -5.62 -0.81 -17.34
N PRO A 133 -6.88 -0.35 -17.39
CA PRO A 133 -7.63 -0.07 -16.18
C PRO A 133 -7.88 -1.35 -15.37
N PRO A 134 -7.63 -1.36 -14.06
CA PRO A 134 -7.98 -2.49 -13.21
C PRO A 134 -9.50 -2.56 -12.97
N ALA A 135 -9.99 -3.73 -12.61
CA ALA A 135 -11.26 -3.84 -11.91
C ALA A 135 -11.14 -3.13 -10.54
N ILE A 136 -12.19 -2.43 -10.11
CA ILE A 136 -12.21 -1.70 -8.84
C ILE A 136 -13.38 -2.21 -8.01
N VAL A 137 -13.10 -2.57 -6.75
CA VAL A 137 -14.09 -3.00 -5.77
C VAL A 137 -13.97 -2.10 -4.54
N PHE A 138 -15.08 -1.56 -4.06
CA PHE A 138 -15.14 -0.89 -2.78
C PHE A 138 -15.52 -1.88 -1.69
N ILE A 139 -14.91 -1.74 -0.50
CA ILE A 139 -15.20 -2.52 0.70
C ILE A 139 -15.60 -1.55 1.80
N GLU A 140 -16.83 -1.67 2.28
CA GLU A 140 -17.39 -0.83 3.33
C GLU A 140 -17.30 -1.56 4.67
N THR A 141 -16.23 -1.32 5.42
CA THR A 141 -16.04 -1.95 6.72
C THR A 141 -16.94 -1.33 7.80
N ALA A 142 -17.22 -2.12 8.84
CA ALA A 142 -18.15 -1.73 9.88
C ALA A 142 -17.51 -0.90 11.00
N ALA A 143 -18.31 0.00 11.57
CA ALA A 143 -18.04 0.67 12.82
C ALA A 143 -19.26 0.53 13.74
N ARG A 144 -19.03 0.44 15.06
CA ARG A 144 -20.10 0.27 16.07
C ARG A 144 -21.18 1.36 16.00
N THR A 145 -20.78 2.59 15.70
CA THR A 145 -21.67 3.75 15.53
C THR A 145 -22.15 3.96 14.09
N GLY A 146 -21.87 3.01 13.20
CA GLY A 146 -22.06 3.14 11.77
C GLY A 146 -20.90 3.83 11.06
N SER A 147 -20.60 3.37 9.85
CA SER A 147 -19.59 4.00 8.98
C SER A 147 -20.26 4.99 8.02
N ILE A 148 -19.43 5.85 7.42
CA ILE A 148 -19.89 6.86 6.44
C ILE A 148 -19.96 6.29 5.01
N ARG A 149 -20.31 5.03 4.87
CA ARG A 149 -20.36 4.27 3.62
C ARG A 149 -21.14 4.93 2.50
N HIS A 150 -22.20 5.73 2.79
CA HIS A 150 -23.03 6.40 1.78
C HIS A 150 -22.22 7.25 0.78
N ARG A 151 -21.05 7.74 1.17
CA ARG A 151 -20.13 8.49 0.29
C ARG A 151 -19.45 7.56 -0.70
N HIS A 152 -19.03 6.39 -0.25
CA HIS A 152 -18.46 5.34 -1.08
C HIS A 152 -19.50 4.76 -2.02
N GLU A 153 -20.69 4.40 -1.50
CA GLU A 153 -21.83 3.93 -2.30
C GLU A 153 -22.16 4.88 -3.45
N LYS A 154 -22.16 6.20 -3.17
CA LYS A 154 -22.42 7.23 -4.18
C LYS A 154 -21.41 7.18 -5.30
N VAL A 155 -20.11 7.07 -4.98
CA VAL A 155 -19.04 6.98 -5.98
C VAL A 155 -19.09 5.64 -6.71
N ALA A 156 -19.30 4.54 -5.99
CA ALA A 156 -19.40 3.21 -6.58
C ALA A 156 -20.55 3.12 -7.59
N ALA A 157 -21.73 3.60 -7.22
CA ALA A 157 -22.89 3.64 -8.10
C ALA A 157 -22.65 4.49 -9.36
N HIS A 158 -22.01 5.65 -9.20
CA HIS A 158 -21.74 6.57 -10.30
C HIS A 158 -20.77 6.01 -11.35
N TYR A 159 -19.77 5.26 -10.89
CA TYR A 159 -18.77 4.63 -11.76
C TYR A 159 -19.04 3.17 -12.06
N ASN A 160 -20.23 2.68 -11.69
CA ASN A 160 -20.69 1.30 -11.92
C ASN A 160 -19.70 0.26 -11.33
N LEU A 161 -19.22 0.49 -10.10
CA LEU A 161 -18.29 -0.37 -9.39
C LEU A 161 -19.03 -1.37 -8.50
N VAL A 162 -18.39 -2.51 -8.26
CA VAL A 162 -18.84 -3.44 -7.23
C VAL A 162 -18.55 -2.84 -5.86
N ASN A 163 -19.57 -2.80 -4.99
CA ASN A 163 -19.48 -2.30 -3.62
C ASN A 163 -19.93 -3.41 -2.64
N ILE A 164 -19.06 -3.75 -1.70
CA ILE A 164 -19.30 -4.80 -0.70
C ILE A 164 -19.52 -4.16 0.66
N ASP A 165 -20.77 -4.14 1.11
CA ASP A 165 -21.17 -3.54 2.38
C ASP A 165 -21.07 -4.55 3.53
N LEU A 166 -19.95 -4.52 4.25
CA LEU A 166 -19.70 -5.37 5.42
C LEU A 166 -20.40 -4.83 6.68
N GLN A 167 -20.74 -3.53 6.73
CA GLN A 167 -21.51 -2.98 7.84
C GLN A 167 -22.91 -3.61 7.91
N VAL A 168 -23.64 -3.62 6.79
CA VAL A 168 -24.98 -4.22 6.73
C VAL A 168 -24.91 -5.72 7.05
N ARG A 169 -23.94 -6.42 6.48
CA ARG A 169 -23.76 -7.86 6.74
C ARG A 169 -23.46 -8.17 8.20
N LEU A 170 -22.61 -7.37 8.83
CA LEU A 170 -22.29 -7.53 10.25
C LEU A 170 -23.49 -7.24 11.14
N ASP A 171 -24.19 -6.13 10.88
CA ASP A 171 -25.38 -5.75 11.67
C ASP A 171 -26.47 -6.84 11.58
N GLU A 172 -26.71 -7.39 10.40
CA GLU A 172 -27.65 -8.49 10.18
C GLU A 172 -27.20 -9.77 10.89
N TYR A 173 -25.91 -10.11 10.79
CA TYR A 173 -25.34 -11.28 11.46
C TYR A 173 -25.47 -11.18 12.98
N LEU A 174 -25.09 -10.05 13.58
CA LEU A 174 -25.20 -9.84 15.03
C LEU A 174 -26.67 -9.93 15.49
N LYS A 175 -27.58 -9.32 14.73
CA LYS A 175 -29.01 -9.35 15.01
C LYS A 175 -29.60 -10.76 14.93
N THR A 176 -29.24 -11.52 13.90
CA THR A 176 -29.81 -12.84 13.63
C THR A 176 -29.27 -13.91 14.56
N THR A 177 -27.98 -13.85 14.88
CA THR A 177 -27.31 -14.87 15.70
C THR A 177 -27.31 -14.53 17.20
N GLY A 178 -27.58 -13.27 17.56
CA GLY A 178 -27.42 -12.78 18.93
C GLY A 178 -25.96 -12.69 19.38
N THR A 179 -25.00 -12.78 18.45
CA THR A 179 -23.56 -12.70 18.76
C THR A 179 -23.20 -11.30 19.27
N PRO A 180 -22.55 -11.15 20.42
CA PRO A 180 -22.08 -9.86 20.88
C PRO A 180 -20.98 -9.29 19.98
N TRP A 181 -20.93 -7.96 19.82
CA TRP A 181 -19.92 -7.23 19.03
C TRP A 181 -18.48 -7.66 19.38
N GLU A 182 -18.16 -7.78 20.65
CA GLU A 182 -16.82 -8.09 21.19
C GLU A 182 -16.33 -9.52 20.82
N LYS A 183 -17.21 -10.38 20.36
CA LYS A 183 -16.81 -11.70 19.83
C LYS A 183 -16.19 -11.61 18.45
N LEU A 184 -16.48 -10.55 17.70
CA LEU A 184 -16.02 -10.37 16.32
C LEU A 184 -15.10 -9.13 16.16
N MET A 185 -15.19 -8.18 17.09
CA MET A 185 -14.46 -6.92 17.00
C MET A 185 -13.58 -6.72 18.23
N SER A 186 -12.38 -6.20 18.02
CA SER A 186 -11.41 -5.89 19.09
C SER A 186 -11.71 -4.55 19.78
N ASP A 187 -12.34 -3.65 19.04
CA ASP A 187 -12.78 -2.33 19.47
C ASP A 187 -14.00 -1.87 18.64
N ASP A 188 -14.24 -0.59 18.54
CA ASP A 188 -15.41 -0.06 17.82
C ASP A 188 -15.32 -0.19 16.29
N VAL A 189 -14.15 -0.53 15.72
CA VAL A 189 -13.94 -0.55 14.27
C VAL A 189 -13.09 -1.72 13.77
N HIS A 190 -12.19 -2.27 14.61
CA HIS A 190 -11.24 -3.29 14.16
C HIS A 190 -11.76 -4.71 14.40
N PRO A 191 -11.91 -5.52 13.35
CA PRO A 191 -12.21 -6.94 13.52
C PRO A 191 -11.10 -7.65 14.30
N ASN A 192 -11.48 -8.58 15.18
CA ASN A 192 -10.57 -9.58 15.71
C ASN A 192 -10.41 -10.75 14.70
N ALA A 193 -9.68 -11.79 15.05
CA ALA A 193 -9.45 -12.93 14.15
C ALA A 193 -10.75 -13.59 13.64
N ALA A 194 -11.79 -13.65 14.48
CA ALA A 194 -13.09 -14.19 14.09
C ALA A 194 -13.84 -13.25 13.15
N GLY A 195 -13.79 -11.93 13.41
CA GLY A 195 -14.40 -10.91 12.56
C GLY A 195 -13.76 -10.84 11.18
N TYR A 196 -12.42 -10.88 11.10
CA TYR A 196 -11.74 -10.94 9.80
C TYR A 196 -12.10 -12.18 9.01
N ARG A 197 -12.26 -13.34 9.67
CA ARG A 197 -12.67 -14.57 8.98
C ARG A 197 -14.04 -14.42 8.33
N LEU A 198 -15.02 -13.86 9.05
CA LEU A 198 -16.33 -13.55 8.48
C LEU A 198 -16.24 -12.55 7.34
N TYR A 199 -15.41 -11.51 7.45
CA TYR A 199 -15.22 -10.54 6.38
C TYR A 199 -14.68 -11.20 5.11
N TRP A 200 -13.68 -12.09 5.22
CA TRP A 200 -13.16 -12.81 4.05
C TRP A 200 -14.22 -13.71 3.41
N ASP A 201 -14.97 -14.45 4.23
CA ASP A 201 -16.04 -15.34 3.74
C ASP A 201 -17.11 -14.51 2.99
N TRP A 202 -17.53 -13.39 3.55
CA TRP A 202 -18.52 -12.51 2.93
C TRP A 202 -18.01 -11.80 1.67
N ILE A 203 -16.74 -11.44 1.62
CA ILE A 203 -16.12 -10.88 0.42
C ILE A 203 -16.02 -11.93 -0.67
N ALA A 204 -15.57 -13.14 -0.36
CA ALA A 204 -15.52 -14.25 -1.28
C ALA A 204 -16.92 -14.59 -1.84
N GLU A 205 -17.92 -14.65 -0.97
CA GLU A 205 -19.33 -14.83 -1.36
C GLU A 205 -19.81 -13.73 -2.30
N ALA A 206 -19.53 -12.45 -1.99
CA ALA A 206 -19.93 -11.32 -2.82
C ALA A 206 -19.23 -11.28 -4.18
N LEU A 207 -18.03 -11.84 -4.29
CA LEU A 207 -17.26 -11.91 -5.52
C LEU A 207 -17.59 -13.15 -6.37
N THR A 208 -18.09 -14.22 -5.76
CA THR A 208 -18.44 -15.49 -6.44
C THR A 208 -19.35 -15.33 -7.67
N PRO A 209 -20.39 -14.46 -7.69
CA PRO A 209 -21.26 -14.26 -8.87
C PRO A 209 -20.52 -13.70 -10.12
N TYR A 210 -19.31 -13.20 -9.95
CA TYR A 210 -18.51 -12.66 -11.04
C TYR A 210 -17.49 -13.67 -11.60
N LEU A 211 -17.37 -14.85 -10.99
CA LEU A 211 -16.50 -15.92 -11.49
C LEU A 211 -16.97 -16.41 -12.88
N PRO A 212 -16.05 -16.89 -13.72
CA PRO A 212 -16.40 -17.45 -15.01
C PRO A 212 -17.43 -18.56 -14.90
N GLN A 213 -18.40 -18.55 -15.80
CA GLN A 213 -19.43 -19.59 -15.93
C GLN A 213 -19.22 -20.35 -17.22
N ASP A 214 -19.44 -21.66 -17.21
CA ASP A 214 -19.30 -22.50 -18.38
C ASP A 214 -20.19 -22.00 -19.53
N GLY A 215 -19.57 -21.84 -20.70
CA GLY A 215 -20.27 -21.39 -21.91
C GLY A 215 -20.60 -19.89 -21.99
N VAL A 216 -20.24 -19.09 -20.96
CA VAL A 216 -20.44 -17.65 -20.97
C VAL A 216 -19.10 -16.97 -21.33
N PRO A 217 -19.02 -16.28 -22.49
CA PRO A 217 -17.78 -15.56 -22.83
C PRO A 217 -17.54 -14.41 -21.86
N ALA A 218 -16.27 -14.19 -21.53
CA ALA A 218 -15.87 -13.03 -20.75
C ALA A 218 -16.23 -11.73 -21.50
N PRO A 219 -16.69 -10.70 -20.80
CA PRO A 219 -16.91 -9.40 -21.42
C PRO A 219 -15.60 -8.87 -21.99
N ALA A 220 -15.66 -8.33 -23.20
CA ALA A 220 -14.51 -7.65 -23.78
C ALA A 220 -14.23 -6.37 -22.97
N PRO A 221 -12.95 -6.02 -22.72
CA PRO A 221 -12.60 -4.76 -22.11
C PRO A 221 -13.16 -3.61 -22.97
N THR A 222 -14.16 -2.92 -22.49
CA THR A 222 -14.73 -1.77 -23.20
C THR A 222 -14.05 -0.52 -22.65
N PRO A 223 -13.43 0.33 -23.50
CA PRO A 223 -13.00 1.64 -23.09
C PRO A 223 -14.23 2.42 -22.61
N ALA A 224 -14.43 2.51 -21.31
CA ALA A 224 -15.56 3.24 -20.76
C ALA A 224 -15.31 4.73 -20.90
N THR A 225 -16.23 5.43 -21.57
CA THR A 225 -16.30 6.89 -21.44
C THR A 225 -16.67 7.19 -20.00
N LEU A 226 -15.78 7.86 -19.26
CA LEU A 226 -16.05 8.19 -17.88
C LEU A 226 -17.19 9.19 -17.78
N PRO A 227 -18.10 9.04 -16.81
CA PRO A 227 -19.15 10.02 -16.58
C PRO A 227 -18.56 11.35 -16.13
N LYS A 228 -19.38 12.42 -16.18
CA LYS A 228 -19.00 13.71 -15.61
C LYS A 228 -18.74 13.55 -14.11
N PRO A 229 -17.67 14.15 -13.56
CA PRO A 229 -17.39 14.03 -12.13
C PRO A 229 -18.56 14.44 -11.22
N LEU A 230 -18.69 13.72 -10.09
CA LEU A 230 -19.61 14.06 -9.01
C LEU A 230 -19.14 15.26 -8.21
N SER A 231 -17.83 15.37 -8.04
CA SER A 231 -17.22 16.49 -7.33
C SER A 231 -17.38 17.79 -8.11
N ALA A 232 -17.83 18.84 -7.43
CA ALA A 232 -17.82 20.19 -7.98
C ALA A 232 -16.40 20.78 -8.03
N LYS A 233 -15.49 20.28 -7.20
CA LYS A 233 -14.08 20.67 -7.15
C LYS A 233 -13.26 19.91 -8.19
N PRO A 234 -12.15 20.48 -8.68
CA PRO A 234 -11.22 19.76 -9.55
C PRO A 234 -10.72 18.46 -8.90
N LEU A 235 -10.69 17.37 -9.67
CA LEU A 235 -10.17 16.10 -9.21
C LEU A 235 -8.65 16.15 -9.05
N ILE A 236 -8.13 15.39 -8.11
CA ILE A 236 -6.69 15.21 -7.88
C ILE A 236 -6.22 14.00 -8.69
N LEU A 237 -5.64 14.22 -9.86
CA LEU A 237 -5.27 13.14 -10.77
C LEU A 237 -3.78 12.81 -10.78
N ASP A 238 -2.96 13.64 -10.15
CA ASP A 238 -1.50 13.59 -10.15
C ASP A 238 -0.88 13.67 -8.74
N GLY A 239 -1.68 13.39 -7.71
CA GLY A 239 -1.22 13.41 -6.32
C GLY A 239 0.02 12.54 -6.11
N LYS A 240 1.05 13.11 -5.49
CA LYS A 240 2.34 12.47 -5.23
C LYS A 240 2.79 12.67 -3.77
N MET A 241 3.53 11.70 -3.26
CA MET A 241 4.30 11.79 -2.02
C MET A 241 5.77 11.88 -2.39
N ILE A 242 6.37 13.05 -2.17
CA ILE A 242 7.80 13.29 -2.48
C ILE A 242 8.61 13.08 -1.21
N PRO A 243 9.54 12.09 -1.16
CA PRO A 243 10.38 11.85 0.01
C PRO A 243 11.20 13.09 0.35
N LEU A 244 11.24 13.46 1.63
CA LEU A 244 12.09 14.53 2.14
C LEU A 244 13.42 14.01 2.70
N SER A 245 13.51 12.70 2.96
CA SER A 245 14.79 12.04 3.23
C SER A 245 15.72 12.22 2.03
N GLY A 246 16.97 12.49 2.27
CA GLY A 246 17.96 12.79 1.23
C GLY A 246 18.01 14.26 0.80
N LEU A 247 17.10 15.12 1.27
CA LEU A 247 17.27 16.57 1.16
C LEU A 247 18.33 17.06 2.14
N SER A 248 19.11 18.04 1.71
CA SER A 248 20.04 18.78 2.57
C SER A 248 19.59 20.24 2.61
N ALA A 249 19.35 20.75 3.81
CA ALA A 249 19.04 22.15 4.05
C ALA A 249 19.77 22.66 5.31
N PRO A 250 20.14 23.94 5.38
CA PRO A 250 20.77 24.49 6.59
C PRO A 250 19.91 24.26 7.83
N GLY A 251 20.49 23.64 8.86
CA GLY A 251 19.78 23.31 10.09
C GLY A 251 18.83 22.10 9.99
N TRP A 252 18.90 21.31 8.91
CA TRP A 252 18.16 20.08 8.71
C TRP A 252 19.10 18.97 8.23
N LYS A 253 18.81 17.75 8.63
CA LYS A 253 19.61 16.57 8.27
C LYS A 253 18.71 15.36 8.04
N GLU A 254 19.19 14.44 7.24
CA GLU A 254 18.55 13.14 7.12
C GLU A 254 18.66 12.37 8.44
N GLU A 255 17.55 11.77 8.85
CA GLU A 255 17.47 10.84 9.97
C GLU A 255 16.88 9.52 9.47
N SER A 256 17.61 8.44 9.73
CA SER A 256 17.15 7.10 9.40
C SER A 256 15.97 6.70 10.29
N THR A 257 14.97 6.09 9.70
CA THR A 257 13.86 5.45 10.41
C THR A 257 14.11 3.97 10.67
N LEU A 258 15.25 3.45 10.20
CA LEU A 258 15.63 2.04 10.39
C LEU A 258 15.59 1.63 11.87
N SER A 259 15.07 0.45 12.12
CA SER A 259 14.88 -0.10 13.47
C SER A 259 13.86 0.64 14.34
N THR A 260 13.05 1.48 13.74
CA THR A 260 11.87 2.07 14.37
C THR A 260 10.60 1.52 13.74
N TRP A 261 9.46 1.63 14.43
CA TRP A 261 8.20 1.22 13.83
C TRP A 261 7.75 2.14 12.66
N TYR A 262 8.44 3.27 12.46
CA TYR A 262 8.20 4.21 11.36
C TYR A 262 8.75 3.70 10.01
N ASP A 263 9.68 2.74 10.01
CA ASP A 263 10.23 2.15 8.79
C ASP A 263 9.17 1.66 7.83
N ARG A 264 8.06 1.29 8.39
CA ARG A 264 6.91 0.81 7.63
C ARG A 264 6.23 1.88 6.78
N VAL A 265 6.44 3.17 7.04
CA VAL A 265 5.78 4.29 6.38
C VAL A 265 6.77 5.23 5.71
N PHE A 266 7.94 5.42 6.34
CA PHE A 266 8.93 6.38 5.90
C PHE A 266 10.23 5.69 5.50
N LEU A 267 10.78 6.08 4.35
CA LEU A 267 12.12 5.65 3.91
C LEU A 267 13.25 6.35 4.68
N GLY A 268 12.92 7.20 5.61
CA GLY A 268 13.73 8.12 6.36
C GLY A 268 13.00 9.45 6.51
N THR A 269 13.55 10.37 7.26
CA THR A 269 12.99 11.70 7.47
C THR A 269 14.02 12.78 7.30
N LEU A 270 13.58 13.97 6.96
CA LEU A 270 14.33 15.21 7.12
C LEU A 270 14.03 15.76 8.51
N ALA A 271 15.01 15.77 9.38
CA ALA A 271 14.88 16.19 10.78
C ALA A 271 15.55 17.54 11.03
N SER A 272 14.91 18.44 11.79
CA SER A 272 15.53 19.70 12.19
C SER A 272 16.66 19.47 13.18
N SER A 273 17.77 20.21 13.00
CA SER A 273 18.92 20.21 13.91
C SER A 273 18.68 21.10 15.15
N ARG A 274 19.62 21.12 16.05
CA ARG A 274 19.65 22.05 17.19
C ARG A 274 20.80 23.04 17.02
N PRO A 275 20.56 24.36 17.07
CA PRO A 275 19.25 25.04 17.16
C PRO A 275 18.44 24.82 15.87
N PRO A 276 17.09 24.84 15.96
CA PRO A 276 16.24 24.63 14.80
C PRO A 276 16.26 25.84 13.86
N ALA A 277 16.27 25.56 12.56
CA ALA A 277 16.17 26.58 11.52
C ALA A 277 14.87 26.43 10.72
N PRO A 278 14.31 27.51 10.17
CA PRO A 278 13.20 27.40 9.22
C PRO A 278 13.60 26.58 7.99
N LEU A 279 12.63 25.80 7.47
CA LEU A 279 12.76 25.07 6.20
C LEU A 279 11.84 25.71 5.18
N GLU A 280 12.37 26.01 4.02
CA GLU A 280 11.63 26.52 2.89
C GLU A 280 11.60 25.48 1.78
N LEU A 281 10.40 25.05 1.39
CA LEU A 281 10.18 24.12 0.30
C LEU A 281 9.39 24.84 -0.81
N HIS A 282 9.73 24.58 -2.06
CA HIS A 282 9.01 25.13 -3.20
C HIS A 282 8.42 23.99 -4.02
N ALA A 283 7.16 24.09 -4.38
CA ALA A 283 6.48 23.12 -5.23
C ALA A 283 5.43 23.78 -6.12
N HIS A 284 5.35 23.31 -7.35
CA HIS A 284 4.22 23.59 -8.23
C HIS A 284 3.04 22.75 -7.81
N GLY A 285 1.85 23.34 -7.74
CA GLY A 285 0.66 22.55 -7.47
C GLY A 285 -0.52 23.34 -6.96
N THR A 286 -1.65 22.68 -6.83
CA THR A 286 -2.89 23.21 -6.25
C THR A 286 -3.15 22.65 -4.84
N GLU A 287 -2.48 21.56 -4.48
CA GLU A 287 -2.56 20.93 -3.16
C GLU A 287 -1.15 20.74 -2.61
N LEU A 288 -0.90 21.26 -1.42
CA LEU A 288 0.40 21.15 -0.74
C LEU A 288 0.22 20.73 0.72
N GLY A 289 1.00 19.74 1.15
CA GLY A 289 0.94 19.25 2.51
C GLY A 289 2.20 18.51 2.94
N LEU A 290 2.16 17.98 4.14
CA LEU A 290 3.24 17.20 4.73
C LEU A 290 2.71 15.90 5.33
N PHE A 291 3.55 14.89 5.31
CA PHE A 291 3.40 13.65 6.06
C PHE A 291 4.61 13.53 6.98
N TYR A 292 4.40 13.44 8.29
CA TYR A 292 5.42 13.65 9.31
C TYR A 292 5.24 12.70 10.50
N ILE A 293 6.31 12.57 11.30
CA ILE A 293 6.29 11.73 12.51
C ILE A 293 5.68 12.47 13.69
N LEU A 294 4.89 11.75 14.46
CA LEU A 294 4.40 12.12 15.78
C LEU A 294 5.08 11.21 16.80
N ASP A 295 5.79 11.78 17.75
CA ASP A 295 6.28 11.07 18.93
C ASP A 295 6.59 12.07 20.06
N ARG A 296 6.71 11.57 21.28
CA ARG A 296 6.96 12.40 22.47
C ARG A 296 8.32 13.13 22.45
N THR A 297 9.17 12.81 21.49
CA THR A 297 10.47 13.47 21.29
C THR A 297 10.48 14.37 20.06
N ALA A 298 9.38 14.42 19.31
CA ALA A 298 9.25 15.24 18.13
C ALA A 298 8.83 16.67 18.46
N GLY A 299 9.39 17.63 17.74
CA GLY A 299 9.12 19.06 17.89
C GLY A 299 7.87 19.50 17.13
N SER A 300 7.14 20.44 17.73
CA SER A 300 6.03 21.13 17.07
C SER A 300 6.53 22.12 16.02
N PHE A 301 5.71 22.43 15.02
CA PHE A 301 6.03 23.40 13.99
C PHE A 301 4.83 24.22 13.53
N ARG A 302 5.10 25.36 12.92
CA ARG A 302 4.13 26.11 12.12
C ARG A 302 4.44 25.93 10.64
N ALA A 303 3.39 25.74 9.84
CA ALA A 303 3.48 25.72 8.40
C ALA A 303 2.70 26.87 7.79
N SER A 304 3.26 27.49 6.75
CA SER A 304 2.56 28.51 5.95
C SER A 304 2.84 28.33 4.48
N VAL A 305 1.81 28.53 3.66
CA VAL A 305 1.95 28.59 2.20
C VAL A 305 1.83 30.04 1.78
N ASP A 306 2.81 30.55 1.01
CA ASP A 306 2.88 31.92 0.49
C ASP A 306 2.69 33.02 1.56
N GLY A 307 3.20 32.78 2.76
CA GLY A 307 3.11 33.72 3.87
C GLY A 307 1.80 33.67 4.67
N ARG A 308 0.85 32.80 4.31
CA ARG A 308 -0.35 32.54 5.10
C ARG A 308 -0.07 31.38 6.06
N THR A 309 -0.46 31.53 7.33
CA THR A 309 -0.30 30.45 8.33
C THR A 309 -1.57 29.63 8.37
N PHE A 310 -1.46 28.33 8.08
CA PHE A 310 -2.59 27.42 8.07
C PHE A 310 -2.69 26.54 9.29
N ALA A 311 -1.56 26.17 9.91
CA ALA A 311 -1.57 25.31 11.07
C ALA A 311 -0.38 25.49 12.01
N HIS A 312 -0.66 25.26 13.28
CA HIS A 312 0.29 24.87 14.30
C HIS A 312 0.15 23.36 14.47
N VAL A 313 1.22 22.63 14.18
CA VAL A 313 1.25 21.17 14.26
C VAL A 313 1.98 20.77 15.53
N ASN A 314 1.25 20.17 16.45
CA ASN A 314 1.86 19.56 17.64
C ASN A 314 2.25 18.12 17.33
N CYS A 315 3.55 17.82 17.34
CA CYS A 315 4.06 16.47 17.14
C CYS A 315 4.41 15.75 18.44
N ASP A 316 4.49 16.47 19.57
CA ASP A 316 4.75 15.90 20.90
C ASP A 316 3.46 15.30 21.46
N ILE A 317 3.02 14.23 20.86
CA ILE A 317 1.84 13.48 21.30
C ILE A 317 2.18 11.98 21.39
N ARG A 318 1.23 11.11 21.09
CA ARG A 318 1.49 9.66 21.01
C ARG A 318 2.42 9.33 19.84
N ASN A 319 3.13 8.21 19.92
CA ASN A 319 3.83 7.66 18.79
C ASN A 319 2.87 7.40 17.64
N GLY A 320 3.20 7.90 16.45
CA GLY A 320 2.36 7.85 15.28
C GLY A 320 2.92 8.67 14.13
N TYR A 321 2.06 8.99 13.24
CA TYR A 321 2.33 9.91 12.15
C TYR A 321 1.10 10.80 11.93
N GLY A 322 1.37 11.99 11.42
CA GLY A 322 0.37 12.94 11.01
C GLY A 322 0.56 13.33 9.57
N TYR A 323 -0.53 13.68 8.91
CA TYR A 323 -0.49 14.25 7.58
C TYR A 323 -1.55 15.34 7.46
N GLN A 324 -1.20 16.40 6.77
CA GLN A 324 -2.07 17.56 6.64
C GLN A 324 -1.76 18.33 5.36
N LEU A 325 -2.81 18.77 4.67
CA LEU A 325 -2.69 19.74 3.59
C LEU A 325 -2.73 21.15 4.19
N PHE A 326 -1.70 21.93 3.90
CA PHE A 326 -1.57 23.33 4.31
C PHE A 326 -2.04 24.30 3.21
N GLY A 327 -2.08 23.85 1.97
CA GLY A 327 -2.68 24.53 0.84
C GLY A 327 -3.63 23.61 0.10
N LYS A 328 -4.85 24.07 -0.13
CA LYS A 328 -5.89 23.38 -0.91
C LYS A 328 -6.44 24.34 -1.94
N GLU A 329 -6.75 23.82 -3.12
CA GLU A 329 -7.36 24.60 -4.21
C GLU A 329 -6.58 25.89 -4.52
N LEU A 330 -5.24 25.80 -4.45
CA LEU A 330 -4.33 26.89 -4.78
C LEU A 330 -4.33 27.14 -6.29
N GLU A 331 -3.86 28.31 -6.69
CA GLU A 331 -3.57 28.57 -8.11
C GLU A 331 -2.49 27.60 -8.62
N PRO A 332 -2.56 27.09 -9.86
CA PRO A 332 -1.58 26.14 -10.39
C PRO A 332 -0.26 26.87 -10.77
N ARG A 333 0.55 27.17 -9.76
CA ARG A 333 1.84 27.85 -9.87
C ARG A 333 2.82 27.36 -8.83
N LEU A 334 4.03 27.89 -8.85
CA LEU A 334 5.03 27.65 -7.82
C LEU A 334 4.58 28.33 -6.50
N HIS A 335 4.52 27.53 -5.45
CA HIS A 335 4.22 27.98 -4.09
C HIS A 335 5.40 27.75 -3.17
N LYS A 336 5.46 28.57 -2.13
CA LYS A 336 6.42 28.43 -1.05
C LYS A 336 5.74 27.87 0.20
N LEU A 337 6.18 26.69 0.64
CA LEU A 337 5.81 26.12 1.92
C LEU A 337 6.93 26.39 2.91
N LEU A 338 6.66 27.19 3.95
CA LEU A 338 7.61 27.53 5.00
C LEU A 338 7.25 26.78 6.27
N ILE A 339 8.18 25.98 6.78
CA ILE A 339 8.07 25.25 8.03
C ILE A 339 8.98 25.92 9.07
N ARG A 340 8.39 26.29 10.23
CA ARG A 340 9.09 26.87 11.35
C ARG A 340 8.98 25.97 12.56
N PRO A 341 10.06 25.28 12.98
CA PRO A 341 10.07 24.59 14.26
C PRO A 341 9.79 25.55 15.42
N LEU A 342 9.09 25.09 16.45
CA LEU A 342 8.66 25.89 17.59
C LEU A 342 9.35 25.52 18.90
N SER A 343 10.16 24.46 18.89
CA SER A 343 10.91 23.98 20.06
C SER A 343 12.26 23.43 19.62
N ASP A 344 13.13 23.15 20.59
CA ASP A 344 14.43 22.50 20.34
C ASP A 344 14.31 21.00 20.04
N GLN A 345 13.11 20.43 20.18
CA GLN A 345 12.89 19.04 19.75
C GLN A 345 12.86 18.97 18.21
N PRO A 346 13.44 17.91 17.61
CA PRO A 346 13.52 17.78 16.18
C PRO A 346 12.13 17.61 15.54
N VAL A 347 11.80 18.44 14.57
CA VAL A 347 10.67 18.21 13.65
C VAL A 347 11.12 17.18 12.63
N LYS A 348 10.33 16.11 12.43
CA LYS A 348 10.69 14.97 11.56
C LYS A 348 9.68 14.84 10.42
N LEU A 349 10.10 15.24 9.22
CA LEU A 349 9.28 15.29 8.02
C LEU A 349 9.62 14.11 7.09
N GLY A 350 8.62 13.30 6.73
CA GLY A 350 8.80 12.17 5.84
C GLY A 350 8.59 12.52 4.37
N TYR A 351 7.42 13.11 4.05
CA TYR A 351 7.05 13.40 2.68
C TYR A 351 6.42 14.79 2.53
N LEU A 352 6.69 15.40 1.38
CA LEU A 352 5.90 16.50 0.84
C LEU A 352 4.74 15.89 0.02
N LEU A 353 3.52 16.31 0.32
CA LEU A 353 2.31 15.94 -0.44
C LEU A 353 2.03 17.04 -1.47
N VAL A 354 1.97 16.68 -2.74
CA VAL A 354 1.78 17.63 -3.84
C VAL A 354 0.77 17.09 -4.85
N ALA A 355 -0.09 17.95 -5.37
CA ALA A 355 -0.94 17.66 -6.52
C ALA A 355 -1.26 18.93 -7.31
N GLY A 356 -1.67 18.77 -8.58
CA GLY A 356 -2.00 19.84 -9.51
C GLY A 356 -0.77 20.44 -10.18
N ASP A 357 -0.52 20.06 -11.44
CA ASP A 357 0.61 20.48 -12.27
C ASP A 357 2.00 20.26 -11.61
N THR A 358 2.31 19.00 -11.41
CA THR A 358 3.58 18.56 -10.79
C THR A 358 4.76 18.51 -11.78
N ALA A 359 4.58 18.97 -13.02
CA ALA A 359 5.63 18.89 -14.06
C ALA A 359 6.92 19.65 -13.69
N ALA A 360 6.87 20.47 -12.64
CA ALA A 360 8.03 21.17 -12.14
C ALA A 360 8.03 21.23 -10.61
N ALA A 361 8.31 20.13 -9.93
CA ALA A 361 8.97 20.20 -8.63
C ALA A 361 10.38 20.76 -8.87
N ALA A 362 10.46 22.04 -9.24
CA ALA A 362 11.69 22.68 -9.62
C ALA A 362 12.58 22.81 -8.38
N GLY A 363 13.68 22.12 -8.37
CA GLY A 363 14.78 22.28 -7.42
C GLY A 363 14.73 21.42 -6.16
N LEU A 364 13.73 20.55 -6.00
CA LEU A 364 13.62 19.62 -4.88
C LEU A 364 13.58 18.16 -5.36
N ALA A 365 14.16 17.86 -6.52
CA ALA A 365 14.49 16.48 -6.80
C ALA A 365 15.44 16.02 -5.67
N PRO A 366 15.03 15.09 -4.80
CA PRO A 366 15.96 14.50 -3.86
C PRO A 366 17.11 13.96 -4.70
N GLN A 367 18.32 14.41 -4.47
CA GLN A 367 19.50 13.65 -4.88
C GLN A 367 19.54 12.42 -3.97
N GLY A 368 18.65 11.51 -4.21
CA GLY A 368 18.55 10.36 -3.37
C GLY A 368 17.31 9.56 -3.73
N PRO A 369 17.19 8.41 -3.14
CA PRO A 369 16.69 7.23 -3.75
C PRO A 369 15.29 7.36 -4.27
N VAL A 370 15.24 7.13 -5.55
CA VAL A 370 14.13 6.47 -6.19
C VAL A 370 12.84 7.27 -6.10
N ASN A 371 12.76 8.16 -7.02
CA ASN A 371 11.52 8.73 -7.52
C ASN A 371 10.54 7.57 -7.84
N ASP A 372 9.28 7.71 -7.49
CA ASP A 372 8.24 6.70 -7.74
C ASP A 372 8.12 6.32 -9.24
N GLU A 373 8.48 7.23 -10.17
CA GLU A 373 8.57 6.94 -11.61
C GLU A 373 9.76 6.03 -11.95
N LEU A 374 10.86 6.12 -11.20
CA LEU A 374 11.97 5.19 -11.33
C LEU A 374 11.58 3.80 -10.82
N LEU A 375 10.90 3.68 -9.67
CA LEU A 375 10.42 2.39 -9.17
C LEU A 375 9.44 1.70 -10.11
N ALA A 376 8.61 2.46 -10.81
CA ALA A 376 7.68 1.92 -11.80
C ALA A 376 8.38 1.34 -13.03
N ASN A 377 9.61 1.78 -13.32
CA ASN A 377 10.40 1.35 -14.47
C ASN A 377 11.49 0.33 -14.11
N PHE A 378 11.71 0.04 -12.81
CA PHE A 378 12.66 -0.99 -12.43
C PHE A 378 12.15 -2.36 -12.79
N LYS A 379 12.98 -3.09 -13.47
CA LYS A 379 12.86 -4.53 -13.56
C LYS A 379 13.59 -5.12 -12.36
N TRP A 380 12.88 -5.91 -11.61
CA TRP A 380 13.40 -6.62 -10.46
C TRP A 380 13.68 -8.08 -10.80
N THR A 381 14.87 -8.55 -10.50
CA THR A 381 15.20 -9.97 -10.59
C THR A 381 15.07 -10.61 -9.20
N PRO A 382 14.16 -11.57 -9.02
CA PRO A 382 14.01 -12.27 -7.75
C PRO A 382 15.25 -13.11 -7.43
N VAL A 383 15.67 -13.08 -6.16
CA VAL A 383 16.58 -14.09 -5.64
C VAL A 383 15.81 -15.40 -5.51
N PRO A 384 16.20 -16.48 -6.23
CA PRO A 384 15.43 -17.71 -6.24
C PRO A 384 15.24 -18.30 -4.84
N ALA A 385 14.02 -18.74 -4.51
CA ALA A 385 13.71 -19.33 -3.22
C ALA A 385 14.54 -20.60 -2.94
N SER A 386 14.92 -21.35 -3.96
CA SER A 386 15.76 -22.56 -3.86
C SER A 386 17.18 -22.32 -3.35
N GLY A 387 17.66 -21.07 -3.38
CA GLY A 387 18.97 -20.69 -2.85
C GLY A 387 18.97 -20.36 -1.36
N TRP A 388 17.83 -20.49 -0.68
CA TRP A 388 17.67 -20.14 0.72
C TRP A 388 17.65 -21.35 1.63
N GLN A 389 18.14 -21.15 2.85
CA GLN A 389 17.91 -22.03 3.99
C GLN A 389 17.00 -21.30 4.98
N TRP A 390 16.21 -22.06 5.73
CA TRP A 390 15.33 -21.52 6.74
C TRP A 390 15.44 -22.24 8.08
N ALA A 391 15.07 -21.57 9.15
CA ALA A 391 15.02 -22.11 10.52
C ALA A 391 13.78 -21.59 11.25
N GLY A 392 13.22 -22.39 12.11
CA GLY A 392 12.02 -22.09 12.89
C GLY A 392 10.91 -23.12 12.70
N PRO A 393 9.65 -22.82 13.10
CA PRO A 393 9.23 -21.59 13.75
C PRO A 393 9.70 -21.47 15.20
N PHE A 394 10.05 -20.26 15.63
CA PHE A 394 10.39 -19.91 17.00
C PHE A 394 9.25 -19.08 17.62
N GLY A 395 9.03 -19.17 18.93
CA GLY A 395 7.98 -18.43 19.62
C GLY A 395 6.56 -18.81 19.16
N GLY A 396 5.66 -17.85 19.15
CA GLY A 396 4.28 -18.02 18.71
C GLY A 396 3.31 -18.39 19.82
N GLU A 397 3.70 -18.20 21.07
CA GLU A 397 2.84 -18.47 22.22
C GLU A 397 1.84 -17.33 22.49
N THR A 398 2.18 -16.13 22.08
CA THR A 398 1.33 -14.95 22.28
C THR A 398 0.75 -14.43 20.97
N LEU A 399 -0.53 -14.03 21.02
CA LEU A 399 -1.23 -13.34 19.91
C LEU A 399 -1.16 -11.83 20.05
N ALA A 400 -0.30 -11.31 20.94
CA ALA A 400 -0.17 -9.87 21.15
C ALA A 400 0.31 -9.16 19.86
N TRP A 401 -0.22 -8.00 19.60
CA TRP A 401 0.18 -7.16 18.47
C TRP A 401 0.72 -5.82 18.95
N PRO A 402 1.94 -5.40 18.55
CA PRO A 402 2.97 -6.24 17.89
C PRO A 402 3.45 -7.36 18.82
N SER A 403 3.75 -8.53 18.23
CA SER A 403 4.23 -9.64 19.03
C SER A 403 5.62 -9.36 19.61
N PRO A 404 5.85 -9.63 20.91
CA PRO A 404 7.17 -9.51 21.52
C PRO A 404 8.22 -10.38 20.84
N ASP A 405 7.81 -11.47 20.16
CA ASP A 405 8.71 -12.40 19.48
C ASP A 405 9.52 -11.73 18.36
N PHE A 406 9.00 -10.66 17.76
CA PHE A 406 9.76 -9.92 16.74
C PHE A 406 11.00 -9.23 17.33
N GLN A 407 10.94 -8.84 18.61
CA GLN A 407 12.08 -8.23 19.32
C GLN A 407 12.93 -9.26 20.06
N THR A 408 12.40 -10.46 20.33
CA THR A 408 13.12 -11.53 21.01
C THR A 408 14.24 -12.08 20.10
N ARG A 409 15.43 -12.23 20.64
CA ARG A 409 16.56 -12.85 19.93
C ARG A 409 16.46 -14.36 20.09
N PHE A 410 16.35 -15.06 18.96
CA PHE A 410 16.38 -16.52 18.90
C PHE A 410 17.74 -17.04 18.45
N ALA A 411 17.92 -18.37 18.43
CA ALA A 411 19.18 -19.02 18.09
C ALA A 411 19.94 -18.42 16.88
N PRO A 412 19.30 -18.08 15.73
CA PRO A 412 20.01 -17.45 14.61
C PRO A 412 20.62 -16.08 14.89
N GLU A 413 20.22 -15.40 15.96
CA GLU A 413 20.74 -14.10 16.39
C GLU A 413 21.67 -14.21 17.61
N THR A 414 21.92 -15.41 18.09
CA THR A 414 22.75 -15.69 19.27
C THR A 414 23.94 -16.58 18.88
N THR A 415 24.67 -17.06 19.88
CA THR A 415 25.74 -18.06 19.69
C THR A 415 25.23 -19.48 19.75
N GLU A 416 23.92 -19.69 19.91
CA GLU A 416 23.32 -21.00 19.96
C GLU A 416 23.30 -21.68 18.58
N GLU A 417 23.49 -22.99 18.57
CA GLU A 417 23.46 -23.75 17.33
C GLU A 417 22.06 -23.72 16.71
N THR A 418 22.00 -23.44 15.39
CA THR A 418 20.75 -23.38 14.66
C THR A 418 20.68 -24.47 13.59
N GLU A 419 19.63 -25.27 13.63
CA GLU A 419 19.32 -26.21 12.56
C GLU A 419 18.73 -25.50 11.35
N TRP A 420 19.50 -25.39 10.27
CA TRP A 420 19.05 -24.79 9.01
C TRP A 420 18.58 -25.87 8.04
N LYS A 421 17.41 -25.66 7.42
CA LYS A 421 16.79 -26.54 6.43
C LYS A 421 16.79 -25.87 5.08
N ALA A 422 17.02 -26.62 4.01
CA ALA A 422 16.89 -26.07 2.66
C ALA A 422 15.42 -25.67 2.41
N VAL A 423 15.22 -24.54 1.73
CA VAL A 423 13.89 -24.18 1.21
C VAL A 423 13.60 -25.12 0.03
N PRO A 424 12.48 -25.87 0.04
CA PRO A 424 12.11 -26.71 -1.09
C PRO A 424 12.00 -25.91 -2.39
N PRO A 425 12.28 -26.49 -3.55
CA PRO A 425 12.03 -25.85 -4.83
C PRO A 425 10.56 -25.41 -4.90
N THR A 426 10.33 -24.13 -5.09
CA THR A 426 8.99 -23.54 -5.23
C THR A 426 8.91 -22.77 -6.53
N GLU A 427 7.77 -22.83 -7.20
CA GLU A 427 7.46 -21.93 -8.28
C GLU A 427 7.07 -20.58 -7.66
N GLY A 428 8.01 -19.65 -7.54
CA GLY A 428 7.72 -18.34 -6.99
C GLY A 428 8.92 -17.55 -6.51
N GLU A 429 8.68 -16.27 -6.31
CA GLU A 429 9.67 -15.28 -5.89
C GLU A 429 9.77 -15.15 -4.37
N THR A 430 8.91 -15.85 -3.63
CA THR A 430 8.81 -15.71 -2.17
C THR A 430 8.82 -17.06 -1.47
N ILE A 431 9.44 -17.09 -0.30
CA ILE A 431 9.39 -18.21 0.63
C ILE A 431 8.10 -18.07 1.43
N ASP A 432 7.23 -19.07 1.36
CA ASP A 432 5.99 -19.13 2.13
C ASP A 432 6.21 -19.96 3.39
N PHE A 433 6.52 -19.28 4.49
CA PHE A 433 6.73 -19.97 5.78
C PHE A 433 5.44 -20.58 6.35
N GLY A 434 4.28 -20.07 5.95
CA GLY A 434 3.01 -20.66 6.30
C GLY A 434 2.91 -22.09 5.80
N LYS A 435 3.29 -22.32 4.54
CA LYS A 435 3.34 -23.67 3.97
C LYS A 435 4.44 -24.53 4.59
N LEU A 436 5.63 -23.96 4.85
CA LEU A 436 6.76 -24.70 5.41
C LEU A 436 6.50 -25.16 6.84
N THR A 437 5.80 -24.37 7.64
CA THR A 437 5.56 -24.64 9.07
C THR A 437 4.19 -25.22 9.38
N GLY A 438 3.25 -25.14 8.43
CA GLY A 438 1.82 -25.41 8.67
C GLY A 438 1.14 -24.38 9.57
N ARG A 439 1.78 -23.22 9.81
CA ARG A 439 1.28 -22.13 10.67
C ARG A 439 1.26 -20.83 9.89
N HIS A 440 0.13 -20.13 9.91
CA HIS A 440 -0.05 -18.89 9.15
C HIS A 440 -0.19 -17.65 10.02
N ASP A 441 -0.35 -17.80 11.31
CA ASP A 441 -0.84 -16.76 12.22
C ASP A 441 0.10 -16.41 13.37
N ARG A 442 1.21 -17.12 13.55
CA ARG A 442 2.13 -16.87 14.67
C ARG A 442 3.51 -17.50 14.51
N GLY A 443 4.49 -16.89 15.13
CA GLY A 443 5.86 -17.35 15.21
C GLY A 443 6.83 -16.56 14.33
N VAL A 444 8.09 -16.89 14.51
CA VAL A 444 9.22 -16.28 13.81
C VAL A 444 9.95 -17.36 13.03
N CYS A 445 10.23 -17.09 11.76
CA CYS A 445 11.18 -17.87 10.97
C CYS A 445 12.36 -17.01 10.56
N TYR A 446 13.46 -17.67 10.30
CA TYR A 446 14.64 -17.05 9.70
C TYR A 446 14.88 -17.67 8.32
N ALA A 447 15.39 -16.84 7.42
CA ALA A 447 15.91 -17.27 6.15
C ALA A 447 17.35 -16.77 6.00
N ARG A 448 18.23 -17.57 5.40
CA ARG A 448 19.58 -17.13 5.03
C ARG A 448 19.95 -17.58 3.65
N THR A 449 20.78 -16.76 2.99
CA THR A 449 21.42 -17.11 1.72
C THR A 449 22.76 -16.40 1.61
N THR A 450 23.54 -16.78 0.61
CA THR A 450 24.81 -16.12 0.28
C THR A 450 24.75 -15.58 -1.14
N LEU A 451 25.01 -14.29 -1.31
CA LEU A 451 25.14 -13.64 -2.60
C LEU A 451 26.61 -13.43 -2.93
N LYS A 452 27.08 -13.91 -4.07
CA LYS A 452 28.40 -13.57 -4.61
C LYS A 452 28.33 -12.25 -5.37
N SER A 453 29.25 -11.33 -5.11
CA SER A 453 29.27 -10.01 -5.73
C SER A 453 30.70 -9.56 -6.04
N LYS A 454 30.88 -8.71 -7.06
CA LYS A 454 32.14 -7.97 -7.26
C LYS A 454 32.29 -6.83 -6.27
N GLY A 455 31.28 -6.54 -5.50
CA GLY A 455 31.22 -5.41 -4.58
C GLY A 455 30.60 -4.18 -5.22
N GLY A 456 30.18 -3.24 -4.39
CA GLY A 456 29.58 -1.98 -4.80
C GLY A 456 28.21 -1.71 -4.20
N LYS A 457 27.68 -0.53 -4.53
CA LYS A 457 26.38 -0.08 -4.05
C LYS A 457 25.27 -0.73 -4.88
N ILE A 458 24.29 -1.31 -4.22
CA ILE A 458 23.13 -1.92 -4.86
C ILE A 458 21.83 -1.46 -4.22
N LEU A 459 20.73 -1.62 -4.94
CA LEU A 459 19.39 -1.49 -4.45
C LEU A 459 18.77 -2.88 -4.33
N LEU A 460 18.34 -3.23 -3.11
CA LEU A 460 17.60 -4.45 -2.85
C LEU A 460 16.12 -4.13 -2.70
N GLY A 461 15.26 -4.98 -3.25
CA GLY A 461 13.83 -4.97 -2.99
C GLY A 461 13.47 -6.04 -1.98
N VAL A 462 12.94 -5.66 -0.81
CA VAL A 462 12.50 -6.59 0.24
C VAL A 462 10.99 -6.74 0.19
N LYS A 463 10.50 -7.94 -0.07
CA LYS A 463 9.10 -8.31 0.06
C LYS A 463 8.91 -9.07 1.37
N ALA A 464 7.99 -8.66 2.20
CA ALA A 464 7.65 -9.37 3.42
C ALA A 464 6.17 -9.25 3.75
N ASP A 465 5.61 -10.35 4.21
CA ASP A 465 4.27 -10.43 4.73
C ASP A 465 4.39 -11.19 6.06
N TYR A 466 4.60 -10.53 7.14
CA TYR A 466 4.35 -9.18 7.61
C TYR A 466 5.60 -8.40 8.01
N PHE A 467 6.29 -8.83 9.08
CA PHE A 467 7.43 -8.15 9.66
C PHE A 467 8.73 -8.79 9.18
N VAL A 468 9.72 -7.98 8.91
CA VAL A 468 11.05 -8.48 8.60
C VAL A 468 12.15 -7.61 9.21
N LYS A 469 13.21 -8.27 9.69
CA LYS A 469 14.53 -7.66 9.88
C LYS A 469 15.49 -8.33 8.92
N LEU A 470 16.28 -7.54 8.20
CA LEU A 470 17.25 -8.06 7.24
C LEU A 470 18.65 -7.60 7.64
N TRP A 471 19.56 -8.54 7.77
CA TRP A 471 20.98 -8.27 7.98
C TRP A 471 21.75 -8.65 6.73
N ILE A 472 22.77 -7.85 6.42
CA ILE A 472 23.73 -8.08 5.36
C ILE A 472 25.11 -8.07 5.99
N ASN A 473 25.84 -9.18 5.89
CA ASN A 473 27.14 -9.37 6.54
C ASN A 473 27.11 -9.02 8.04
N GLY A 474 26.06 -9.43 8.74
CA GLY A 474 25.84 -9.20 10.17
C GLY A 474 25.38 -7.78 10.54
N LYS A 475 25.28 -6.84 9.57
CA LYS A 475 24.80 -5.48 9.80
C LYS A 475 23.33 -5.39 9.47
N LEU A 476 22.49 -4.87 10.39
CA LEU A 476 21.08 -4.62 10.15
C LEU A 476 20.91 -3.60 9.02
N ALA A 477 20.26 -4.02 7.94
CA ALA A 477 20.04 -3.21 6.75
C ALA A 477 18.63 -2.61 6.70
N VAL A 478 17.61 -3.37 7.18
CA VAL A 478 16.22 -2.91 7.23
C VAL A 478 15.46 -3.57 8.34
N THR A 479 14.49 -2.84 8.89
CA THR A 479 13.41 -3.38 9.72
C THR A 479 12.10 -2.93 9.10
N LEU A 480 11.23 -3.88 8.78
CA LEU A 480 9.86 -3.63 8.35
C LEU A 480 8.92 -4.13 9.44
N ASP A 481 8.03 -3.26 9.87
CA ASP A 481 7.08 -3.52 10.94
C ASP A 481 5.65 -3.31 10.40
N GLY A 482 5.08 -4.34 9.86
CA GLY A 482 3.73 -4.36 9.32
C GLY A 482 3.65 -4.59 7.81
N PRO A 483 2.44 -4.71 7.27
CA PRO A 483 2.24 -5.04 5.85
C PRO A 483 2.49 -3.83 4.98
N HIS A 484 3.69 -3.40 4.93
CA HIS A 484 4.08 -2.39 4.06
C HIS A 484 4.53 -2.84 2.86
N GLY A 485 4.56 -2.03 2.06
CA GLY A 485 5.37 -2.15 0.89
C GLY A 485 5.92 -3.54 0.60
N GLY A 486 6.18 -4.27 1.66
CA GLY A 486 6.58 -5.68 1.55
C GLY A 486 5.70 -6.46 0.62
N ALA A 487 4.42 -6.27 0.72
CA ALA A 487 3.50 -6.95 -0.16
C ALA A 487 3.20 -6.14 -1.44
N SER A 488 3.12 -4.83 -1.39
CA SER A 488 2.73 -4.05 -2.57
C SER A 488 3.87 -3.50 -3.39
N HIS A 489 4.96 -3.12 -2.77
CA HIS A 489 6.23 -2.82 -3.42
C HIS A 489 7.31 -3.47 -2.61
N PRO A 490 8.38 -3.94 -3.23
CA PRO A 490 9.56 -4.23 -2.44
C PRO A 490 9.95 -2.94 -1.71
N VAL A 491 10.21 -3.05 -0.41
CA VAL A 491 10.88 -1.95 0.27
C VAL A 491 12.31 -1.87 -0.25
N CYS A 492 12.66 -0.74 -0.81
CA CYS A 492 13.96 -0.56 -1.41
C CYS A 492 15.00 -0.25 -0.35
N VAL A 493 16.02 -1.09 -0.28
CA VAL A 493 17.13 -0.96 0.66
C VAL A 493 18.40 -0.68 -0.12
N ARG A 494 18.97 0.53 0.06
CA ARG A 494 20.32 0.81 -0.43
C ARG A 494 21.33 0.18 0.49
N THR A 495 22.21 -0.61 -0.07
CA THR A 495 23.30 -1.23 0.66
C THR A 495 24.55 -1.30 -0.18
N GLU A 496 25.64 -1.72 0.42
CA GLU A 496 26.91 -1.97 -0.25
C GLU A 496 27.30 -3.42 0.01
N LEU A 497 27.48 -4.16 -1.08
CA LEU A 497 28.01 -5.53 -1.01
C LEU A 497 29.54 -5.47 -1.08
N LYS A 498 30.20 -6.36 -0.34
CA LYS A 498 31.65 -6.56 -0.47
C LYS A 498 31.97 -7.47 -1.66
N PRO A 499 33.17 -7.39 -2.24
CA PRO A 499 33.62 -8.41 -3.18
C PRO A 499 33.63 -9.80 -2.53
N GLY A 500 33.18 -10.81 -3.30
CA GLY A 500 33.03 -12.18 -2.82
C GLY A 500 31.68 -12.46 -2.16
N ASP A 501 31.67 -13.30 -1.17
CA ASP A 501 30.47 -13.81 -0.52
C ASP A 501 29.86 -12.79 0.45
N ASN A 502 28.58 -12.54 0.31
CA ASN A 502 27.79 -11.69 1.19
C ASN A 502 26.68 -12.52 1.84
N GLU A 503 26.73 -12.65 3.14
CA GLU A 503 25.70 -13.34 3.89
C GLU A 503 24.47 -12.44 4.05
N ILE A 504 23.31 -12.95 3.70
CA ILE A 504 22.02 -12.32 3.90
C ILE A 504 21.24 -13.16 4.92
N VAL A 505 20.79 -12.53 6.00
CA VAL A 505 19.94 -13.17 7.00
C VAL A 505 18.68 -12.33 7.16
N ALA A 506 17.53 -12.97 7.07
CA ALA A 506 16.24 -12.34 7.32
C ALA A 506 15.55 -13.02 8.50
N LYS A 507 14.94 -12.23 9.37
CA LYS A 507 14.02 -12.66 10.41
C LYS A 507 12.63 -12.23 9.99
N ILE A 508 11.74 -13.17 9.86
CA ILE A 508 10.36 -12.94 9.42
C ILE A 508 9.43 -13.32 10.55
N HIS A 509 8.55 -12.40 10.94
CA HIS A 509 7.48 -12.67 11.87
C HIS A 509 6.15 -12.71 11.14
N SER A 510 5.35 -13.76 11.39
CA SER A 510 4.01 -13.83 10.85
C SER A 510 3.17 -12.69 11.41
N GLY A 511 2.44 -12.03 10.55
CA GLY A 511 1.32 -11.20 10.96
C GLY A 511 0.08 -12.05 11.23
N SER A 512 -1.04 -11.37 11.53
CA SER A 512 -2.34 -12.04 11.63
C SER A 512 -2.76 -12.70 10.30
N GLN A 513 -2.01 -12.49 9.22
CA GLN A 513 -2.54 -12.63 7.88
C GLN A 513 -1.56 -13.12 6.83
N GLY A 514 -0.31 -13.26 7.14
CA GLY A 514 0.68 -13.72 6.18
C GLY A 514 2.01 -14.09 6.83
N PHE A 515 2.79 -14.91 6.13
CA PHE A 515 4.08 -15.37 6.60
C PHE A 515 4.96 -15.71 5.40
N SER A 516 5.37 -14.67 4.68
CA SER A 516 6.20 -14.83 3.50
C SER A 516 7.34 -13.81 3.42
N PHE A 517 8.36 -14.15 2.63
CA PHE A 517 9.53 -13.31 2.42
C PHE A 517 10.11 -13.53 1.03
N GLY A 518 10.55 -12.46 0.39
CA GLY A 518 11.30 -12.50 -0.86
C GLY A 518 12.30 -11.35 -0.95
N LEU A 519 13.37 -11.59 -1.68
CA LEU A 519 14.40 -10.61 -1.97
C LEU A 519 14.52 -10.42 -3.47
N LEU A 520 14.61 -9.17 -3.90
CA LEU A 520 14.74 -8.77 -5.29
C LEU A 520 16.03 -7.99 -5.47
N LEU A 521 16.63 -8.14 -6.62
CA LEU A 521 17.78 -7.35 -7.07
C LEU A 521 17.34 -6.39 -8.18
N GLU A 522 17.92 -5.21 -8.24
CA GLU A 522 17.71 -4.25 -9.31
C GLU A 522 18.29 -4.77 -10.65
N ASP A 523 17.52 -4.69 -11.75
CA ASP A 523 17.88 -5.31 -13.03
C ASP A 523 19.09 -4.70 -13.74
N ASP A 524 19.32 -3.39 -13.64
CA ASP A 524 20.52 -2.77 -14.21
C ASP A 524 21.80 -3.26 -13.52
N LEU A 525 21.67 -3.70 -12.28
CA LEU A 525 22.70 -4.43 -11.57
C LEU A 525 22.61 -5.94 -11.80
N ALA A 526 21.43 -6.47 -12.08
CA ALA A 526 21.25 -7.89 -12.36
C ALA A 526 21.88 -8.30 -13.71
N GLN A 527 21.89 -7.45 -14.72
CA GLN A 527 22.69 -7.69 -15.93
C GLN A 527 24.20 -7.63 -15.65
N THR A 528 24.63 -6.76 -14.74
CA THR A 528 26.02 -6.71 -14.27
C THR A 528 26.31 -7.80 -13.24
N LEU A 529 25.32 -8.24 -12.47
CA LEU A 529 25.43 -9.26 -11.43
C LEU A 529 25.03 -10.67 -11.90
N SER A 530 24.22 -10.84 -12.98
CA SER A 530 23.84 -12.16 -13.50
C SER A 530 25.02 -12.94 -14.05
N ASP A 531 26.03 -12.22 -14.54
CA ASP A 531 27.32 -12.82 -14.90
C ASP A 531 28.27 -12.96 -13.69
N GLU A 532 27.90 -12.43 -12.54
CA GLU A 532 28.78 -12.17 -11.39
C GLU A 532 28.20 -12.58 -10.02
N VAL A 533 26.88 -12.75 -9.91
CA VAL A 533 26.22 -13.29 -8.71
C VAL A 533 25.84 -14.74 -8.97
N VAL A 534 26.57 -15.64 -8.37
CA VAL A 534 26.23 -17.06 -8.37
C VAL A 534 25.41 -17.30 -7.10
N PHE A 535 24.15 -17.69 -7.27
CA PHE A 535 23.32 -18.17 -6.16
C PHE A 535 23.82 -19.55 -5.75
N GLN A 536 24.25 -19.71 -4.52
CA GLN A 536 24.64 -21.00 -3.93
C GLN A 536 23.57 -21.51 -2.99
#